data_24f7d26787d431ef2083ab0061426c35
#
_entry.id   24f7d26787d431ef2083ab0061426c35
#
_cell.length_a   1.000
_cell.length_b   1.000
_cell.length_c   1.000
_cell.angle_alpha   90.00
_cell.angle_beta   90.00
_cell.angle_gamma   90.00
#
_symmetry.space_group_name_H-M   'P 1'
#
loop_
_entity.id
_entity.type
_entity.pdbx_description
1 polymer ?
#
loop_
_entity_poly.entity_id
_entity_poly.type
_entity_poly.pdbx_seq_one_letter_code
_entity_poly.pdbx_strand_id
1 'polypeptide(L)'
;TITPAEAIAPIQINGASQVTTYLEGKNRISINKSKSSSGLTVSPAGISVAKDAKLTIDSEAEQPGSIEVLNKKDIRWAGAAIGGDGGQDAGTIHIKGGTVIATSASFGAAIGASAGKSVEEIRISGGTVTAKSSSNGAGIGTGSANSQKRAGKIVIEGGTVNASSESGAGIGSGHGYAPGDSAITADIEIHGGMITAYSEVGACIGSGKSSSSKVLIDGGTICLDNRDKGYRNVAHIGKGAENSTLPQTDVTITGGTICLIRANGYISRPIIYGWEQVDGNGQQNKPKDANGKPVYFTTADLTGIYEHNTLVEQAGIEGSSYSFQDVRTDASGKLYMYLPASEAVKASFGGVEFTGKVEAGKDENVLEREETYIDYRREVLKNMALYDLEYAESQDATTWKRISKGGEVSLTEILDKQPESATKTLYVRKAAAGSEAAGEATEITIPARPAKPAQITKVTKTNYTIRIDEPTNDDYEYGIAESADGKLQWQTEKKFTSLNPGQTYYVTLRVKATDNSFASKSADCLSVTTPDILQFQGPAGDVSFEANGTYGQ
;
A
#
# COMPACT_ATOMS: atom_id res chain seq x y z
N THR A 1 -12.20 7.09 32.62
CA THR A 1 -11.14 6.23 33.19
C THR A 1 -11.75 5.22 34.15
N ILE A 2 -11.42 3.94 33.96
CA ILE A 2 -11.86 2.84 34.82
C ILE A 2 -10.62 2.24 35.48
N THR A 3 -10.62 2.20 36.83
CA THR A 3 -9.60 1.52 37.63
C THR A 3 -10.34 0.66 38.65
N PRO A 4 -10.36 -0.68 38.47
CA PRO A 4 -11.16 -1.55 39.33
C PRO A 4 -10.60 -1.55 40.77
N ALA A 5 -11.50 -1.58 41.74
CA ALA A 5 -11.16 -1.68 43.16
C ALA A 5 -10.67 -3.09 43.52
N GLU A 6 -11.11 -4.10 42.77
CA GLU A 6 -10.74 -5.51 42.95
C GLU A 6 -9.90 -6.04 41.79
N ALA A 7 -9.31 -7.22 41.93
CA ALA A 7 -8.53 -7.87 40.89
C ALA A 7 -9.45 -8.64 39.90
N ILE A 8 -10.27 -7.87 39.20
CA ILE A 8 -11.18 -8.35 38.15
C ILE A 8 -11.00 -7.54 36.88
N ALA A 9 -11.28 -8.11 35.73
CA ALA A 9 -11.31 -7.39 34.47
C ALA A 9 -12.52 -6.44 34.46
N PRO A 10 -12.32 -5.12 34.23
CA PRO A 10 -13.43 -4.15 34.26
C PRO A 10 -14.45 -4.37 33.13
N ILE A 11 -14.01 -4.90 32.02
CA ILE A 11 -14.87 -5.30 30.91
C ILE A 11 -14.64 -6.79 30.67
N GLN A 12 -15.69 -7.58 30.68
CA GLN A 12 -15.65 -9.02 30.51
C GLN A 12 -16.65 -9.42 29.41
N ILE A 13 -16.13 -10.12 28.40
CA ILE A 13 -16.91 -10.70 27.31
C ILE A 13 -16.81 -12.20 27.45
N ASN A 14 -17.88 -12.83 27.92
CA ASN A 14 -17.91 -14.22 28.37
C ASN A 14 -18.75 -15.12 27.42
N GLY A 15 -18.46 -16.42 27.48
CA GLY A 15 -19.14 -17.41 26.64
C GLY A 15 -18.95 -17.13 25.16
N ALA A 16 -19.90 -17.52 24.32
CA ALA A 16 -19.89 -17.28 22.88
C ALA A 16 -20.45 -15.87 22.48
N SER A 17 -20.31 -14.89 23.38
CA SER A 17 -20.83 -13.54 23.12
C SER A 17 -20.03 -12.82 22.04
N GLN A 18 -20.73 -12.10 21.17
CA GLN A 18 -20.15 -11.21 20.18
C GLN A 18 -20.51 -9.76 20.55
N VAL A 19 -19.49 -8.96 20.85
CA VAL A 19 -19.65 -7.58 21.29
C VAL A 19 -18.93 -6.65 20.34
N THR A 20 -19.61 -5.62 19.85
CA THR A 20 -18.99 -4.50 19.15
C THR A 20 -19.00 -3.28 20.07
N THR A 21 -17.83 -2.68 20.26
CA THR A 21 -17.65 -1.46 21.02
C THR A 21 -17.28 -0.36 20.06
N TYR A 22 -18.09 0.70 20.02
CA TYR A 22 -17.77 1.92 19.29
C TYR A 22 -17.07 2.89 20.21
N LEU A 23 -15.88 3.34 19.80
CA LEU A 23 -15.10 4.29 20.58
C LEU A 23 -15.54 5.73 20.28
N GLU A 24 -15.86 6.45 21.32
CA GLU A 24 -16.07 7.90 21.29
C GLU A 24 -15.17 8.58 22.31
N GLY A 25 -14.59 9.73 21.96
CA GLY A 25 -13.71 10.48 22.83
C GLY A 25 -12.53 9.67 23.36
N LYS A 26 -12.07 9.99 24.56
CA LYS A 26 -10.89 9.37 25.20
C LYS A 26 -11.28 8.44 26.34
N ASN A 27 -11.03 7.16 26.19
CA ASN A 27 -11.30 6.12 27.18
C ASN A 27 -10.00 5.58 27.78
N ARG A 28 -10.04 5.20 29.04
CA ARG A 28 -8.88 4.62 29.71
C ARG A 28 -9.27 3.55 30.72
N ILE A 29 -8.56 2.42 30.68
CA ILE A 29 -8.64 1.32 31.64
C ILE A 29 -7.25 1.08 32.21
N SER A 30 -7.13 0.95 33.52
CA SER A 30 -5.85 0.70 34.19
C SER A 30 -5.97 -0.40 35.24
N ILE A 31 -5.24 -1.49 35.02
CA ILE A 31 -5.15 -2.64 35.93
C ILE A 31 -3.90 -2.48 36.80
N ASN A 32 -4.09 -2.43 38.10
CA ASN A 32 -3.03 -2.35 39.10
C ASN A 32 -3.21 -3.36 40.26
N LYS A 33 -4.17 -4.25 40.15
CA LYS A 33 -4.49 -5.27 41.16
C LYS A 33 -4.16 -6.68 40.65
N SER A 34 -3.83 -7.53 41.58
CA SER A 34 -3.63 -8.97 41.38
C SER A 34 -4.27 -9.74 42.51
N LYS A 35 -4.66 -10.97 42.28
CA LYS A 35 -5.20 -11.90 43.29
C LYS A 35 -4.31 -13.12 43.39
N SER A 36 -4.18 -13.65 44.59
CA SER A 36 -3.55 -14.95 44.81
C SER A 36 -4.65 -16.03 44.91
N SER A 37 -4.48 -17.11 44.16
CA SER A 37 -5.38 -18.27 44.19
C SER A 37 -4.51 -19.51 44.07
N SER A 38 -4.68 -20.49 44.97
CA SER A 38 -3.97 -21.75 44.95
C SER A 38 -2.43 -21.64 44.81
N GLY A 39 -1.83 -20.65 45.51
CA GLY A 39 -0.39 -20.38 45.45
C GLY A 39 0.12 -19.65 44.19
N LEU A 40 -0.76 -19.26 43.29
CA LEU A 40 -0.43 -18.50 42.07
C LEU A 40 -0.97 -17.08 42.21
N THR A 41 -0.15 -16.10 41.89
CA THR A 41 -0.60 -14.71 41.76
C THR A 41 -0.92 -14.42 40.29
N VAL A 42 -2.17 -14.00 40.02
CA VAL A 42 -2.67 -13.67 38.68
C VAL A 42 -3.16 -12.23 38.64
N SER A 43 -2.99 -11.54 37.53
CA SER A 43 -3.68 -10.27 37.26
C SER A 43 -4.76 -10.48 36.20
N PRO A 44 -5.87 -9.76 36.30
CA PRO A 44 -6.88 -9.79 35.26
C PRO A 44 -6.41 -9.08 34.00
N ALA A 45 -7.14 -9.30 32.89
CA ALA A 45 -7.04 -8.46 31.71
C ALA A 45 -7.66 -7.07 31.95
N GLY A 46 -7.30 -6.10 31.12
CA GLY A 46 -8.00 -4.82 31.10
C GLY A 46 -9.37 -4.94 30.43
N ILE A 47 -9.40 -5.61 29.27
CA ILE A 47 -10.62 -6.08 28.62
C ILE A 47 -10.45 -7.59 28.44
N SER A 48 -11.26 -8.35 29.14
CA SER A 48 -11.26 -9.81 29.05
C SER A 48 -12.16 -10.27 27.90
N VAL A 49 -11.59 -11.07 27.00
CA VAL A 49 -12.30 -11.73 25.90
C VAL A 49 -12.11 -13.23 26.13
N ALA A 50 -13.11 -13.87 26.69
CA ALA A 50 -13.07 -15.30 26.98
C ALA A 50 -12.95 -16.13 25.67
N LYS A 51 -12.47 -17.35 25.80
CA LYS A 51 -12.50 -18.31 24.71
C LYS A 51 -13.91 -18.41 24.11
N ASP A 52 -14.01 -18.56 22.79
CA ASP A 52 -15.25 -18.59 22.00
C ASP A 52 -16.02 -17.24 21.94
N ALA A 53 -15.57 -16.19 22.65
CA ALA A 53 -16.12 -14.86 22.59
C ALA A 53 -15.45 -14.03 21.49
N LYS A 54 -16.16 -12.99 20.99
CA LYS A 54 -15.62 -12.04 20.01
C LYS A 54 -15.82 -10.62 20.49
N LEU A 55 -14.72 -9.87 20.54
CA LEU A 55 -14.70 -8.41 20.70
C LEU A 55 -14.41 -7.76 19.35
N THR A 56 -15.26 -6.85 18.92
CA THR A 56 -14.97 -5.92 17.84
C THR A 56 -14.81 -4.52 18.42
N ILE A 57 -13.71 -3.83 18.13
CA ILE A 57 -13.47 -2.43 18.46
C ILE A 57 -13.56 -1.64 17.16
N ASP A 58 -14.44 -0.64 17.13
CA ASP A 58 -14.67 0.21 15.99
C ASP A 58 -14.82 1.68 16.43
N SER A 59 -14.87 2.60 15.48
CA SER A 59 -15.08 4.02 15.74
C SER A 59 -15.60 4.68 14.46
N GLU A 60 -16.38 5.74 14.60
CA GLU A 60 -16.83 6.52 13.45
C GLU A 60 -15.66 7.26 12.81
N ALA A 61 -15.61 7.30 11.47
CA ALA A 61 -14.48 7.85 10.73
C ALA A 61 -14.29 9.37 10.94
N GLU A 62 -15.38 10.11 11.13
CA GLU A 62 -15.35 11.58 11.27
C GLU A 62 -14.82 12.05 12.63
N GLN A 63 -15.01 11.26 13.69
CA GLN A 63 -14.52 11.56 15.03
C GLN A 63 -13.98 10.31 15.73
N PRO A 64 -12.79 9.84 15.32
CA PRO A 64 -12.25 8.59 15.83
C PRO A 64 -11.97 8.70 17.33
N GLY A 65 -12.66 7.88 18.11
CA GLY A 65 -12.43 7.75 19.55
C GLY A 65 -11.16 6.96 19.85
N SER A 66 -10.75 6.97 21.11
CA SER A 66 -9.57 6.24 21.57
C SER A 66 -9.79 5.46 22.84
N ILE A 67 -9.06 4.36 22.98
CA ILE A 67 -8.97 3.60 24.22
C ILE A 67 -7.53 3.29 24.59
N GLU A 68 -7.14 3.62 25.82
CA GLU A 68 -5.88 3.22 26.42
C GLU A 68 -6.12 2.15 27.48
N VAL A 69 -5.51 0.97 27.31
CA VAL A 69 -5.65 -0.15 28.25
C VAL A 69 -4.28 -0.51 28.79
N LEU A 70 -4.10 -0.33 30.09
CA LEU A 70 -2.83 -0.51 30.78
C LEU A 70 -2.94 -1.65 31.80
N ASN A 71 -2.23 -2.76 31.59
CA ASN A 71 -2.00 -3.76 32.61
C ASN A 71 -0.61 -3.55 33.22
N LYS A 72 -0.57 -2.92 34.40
CA LYS A 72 0.66 -2.47 35.09
C LYS A 72 1.29 -3.54 35.99
N LYS A 73 0.66 -4.74 36.10
CA LYS A 73 1.16 -5.75 37.02
C LYS A 73 2.22 -6.61 36.33
N ASP A 74 3.44 -6.46 36.83
CA ASP A 74 4.57 -7.33 36.48
C ASP A 74 4.52 -8.61 37.33
N ILE A 75 3.80 -9.59 36.83
CA ILE A 75 3.67 -10.92 37.45
C ILE A 75 3.60 -12.00 36.38
N ARG A 76 4.10 -13.18 36.72
CA ARG A 76 4.25 -14.29 35.77
C ARG A 76 2.94 -14.75 35.12
N TRP A 77 1.82 -14.67 35.82
CA TRP A 77 0.51 -15.12 35.32
C TRP A 77 -0.41 -13.93 35.06
N ALA A 78 0.09 -12.97 34.30
CA ALA A 78 -0.68 -11.80 33.94
C ALA A 78 -1.64 -12.08 32.80
N GLY A 79 -2.83 -11.46 32.88
CA GLY A 79 -3.73 -11.28 31.75
C GLY A 79 -3.15 -10.34 30.70
N ALA A 80 -3.66 -10.40 29.51
CA ALA A 80 -3.38 -9.41 28.47
C ALA A 80 -3.88 -8.01 28.87
N ALA A 81 -3.43 -6.96 28.21
CA ALA A 81 -4.15 -5.68 28.38
C ALA A 81 -5.54 -5.80 27.71
N ILE A 82 -5.60 -6.33 26.46
CA ILE A 82 -6.84 -6.66 25.76
C ILE A 82 -6.77 -8.12 25.33
N GLY A 83 -7.66 -8.98 25.83
CA GLY A 83 -7.72 -10.39 25.44
C GLY A 83 -7.88 -11.36 26.60
N GLY A 84 -6.98 -12.35 26.74
CA GLY A 84 -7.10 -13.39 27.76
C GLY A 84 -6.96 -12.86 29.17
N ASP A 85 -7.91 -13.22 30.04
CA ASP A 85 -7.78 -13.00 31.48
C ASP A 85 -6.67 -13.88 32.08
N GLY A 86 -6.13 -13.51 33.24
CA GLY A 86 -5.03 -14.23 33.87
C GLY A 86 -5.35 -15.73 34.04
N GLY A 87 -4.61 -16.59 33.33
CA GLY A 87 -4.82 -18.04 33.35
C GLY A 87 -5.93 -18.55 32.42
N GLN A 88 -6.50 -17.72 31.54
CA GLN A 88 -7.55 -18.10 30.58
C GLN A 88 -7.08 -17.90 29.14
N ASP A 89 -7.58 -18.76 28.23
CA ASP A 89 -7.44 -18.56 26.78
C ASP A 89 -8.27 -17.36 26.34
N ALA A 90 -7.86 -16.70 25.27
CA ALA A 90 -8.60 -15.59 24.66
C ALA A 90 -9.37 -16.07 23.42
N GLY A 91 -10.54 -15.46 23.18
CA GLY A 91 -11.30 -15.60 21.97
C GLY A 91 -10.79 -14.67 20.84
N THR A 92 -11.71 -14.24 20.00
CA THR A 92 -11.40 -13.40 18.83
C THR A 92 -11.43 -11.91 19.18
N ILE A 93 -10.39 -11.18 18.75
CA ILE A 93 -10.27 -9.72 18.89
C ILE A 93 -10.18 -9.12 17.49
N HIS A 94 -11.14 -8.27 17.12
CA HIS A 94 -11.17 -7.58 15.84
C HIS A 94 -11.13 -6.05 16.05
N ILE A 95 -10.08 -5.39 15.56
CA ILE A 95 -9.95 -3.94 15.56
C ILE A 95 -10.21 -3.43 14.15
N LYS A 96 -11.27 -2.63 13.99
CA LYS A 96 -11.72 -2.05 12.71
C LYS A 96 -11.47 -0.56 12.62
N GLY A 97 -11.47 0.15 13.76
CA GLY A 97 -11.37 1.61 13.77
C GLY A 97 -10.93 2.18 15.12
N GLY A 98 -10.76 3.50 15.16
CA GLY A 98 -10.34 4.24 16.33
C GLY A 98 -8.86 4.11 16.67
N THR A 99 -8.46 4.68 17.82
CA THR A 99 -7.09 4.56 18.36
C THR A 99 -7.09 3.63 19.56
N VAL A 100 -6.37 2.52 19.45
CA VAL A 100 -6.23 1.49 20.50
C VAL A 100 -4.79 1.47 21.00
N ILE A 101 -4.60 1.79 22.28
CA ILE A 101 -3.30 1.74 22.95
C ILE A 101 -3.37 0.66 24.03
N ALA A 102 -2.62 -0.41 23.88
CA ALA A 102 -2.57 -1.52 24.82
C ALA A 102 -1.15 -1.69 25.36
N THR A 103 -1.00 -1.75 26.67
CA THR A 103 0.30 -1.96 27.33
C THR A 103 0.19 -3.07 28.36
N SER A 104 1.07 -4.06 28.26
CA SER A 104 1.27 -5.10 29.27
C SER A 104 2.67 -4.97 29.88
N ALA A 105 2.75 -4.92 31.20
CA ALA A 105 4.02 -4.87 31.93
C ALA A 105 4.63 -6.26 32.17
N SER A 106 4.01 -7.35 31.67
CA SER A 106 4.34 -8.69 32.10
C SER A 106 4.29 -9.75 30.98
N PHE A 107 4.05 -10.98 31.39
CA PHE A 107 4.10 -12.20 30.56
C PHE A 107 2.88 -12.37 29.63
N GLY A 108 1.77 -11.66 29.87
CA GLY A 108 0.65 -11.58 28.94
C GLY A 108 0.99 -10.68 27.74
N ALA A 109 0.38 -10.94 26.60
CA ALA A 109 0.48 -10.05 25.45
C ALA A 109 -0.16 -8.68 25.76
N ALA A 110 0.23 -7.64 25.02
CA ALA A 110 -0.54 -6.39 25.13
C ALA A 110 -1.92 -6.56 24.47
N ILE A 111 -1.98 -7.14 23.27
CA ILE A 111 -3.23 -7.57 22.63
C ILE A 111 -3.12 -9.06 22.31
N GLY A 112 -4.00 -9.88 22.90
CA GLY A 112 -4.06 -11.31 22.63
C GLY A 112 -4.11 -12.21 23.85
N ALA A 113 -3.21 -13.20 23.95
CA ALA A 113 -3.29 -14.20 24.99
C ALA A 113 -2.69 -13.74 26.34
N SER A 114 -3.24 -14.26 27.44
CA SER A 114 -2.60 -14.19 28.74
C SER A 114 -1.37 -15.08 28.82
N ALA A 115 -0.57 -14.94 29.89
CA ALA A 115 0.58 -15.81 30.14
C ALA A 115 0.19 -17.29 30.18
N GLY A 116 0.88 -18.10 29.41
CA GLY A 116 0.65 -19.54 29.32
C GLY A 116 -0.63 -19.98 28.60
N LYS A 117 -1.22 -19.13 27.77
CA LYS A 117 -2.51 -19.35 27.13
C LYS A 117 -2.48 -19.02 25.63
N SER A 118 -3.54 -19.45 24.92
CA SER A 118 -3.75 -19.23 23.49
C SER A 118 -4.70 -18.05 23.24
N VAL A 119 -4.67 -17.53 22.03
CA VAL A 119 -5.70 -16.63 21.47
C VAL A 119 -6.24 -17.25 20.18
N GLU A 120 -7.54 -17.19 19.96
CA GLU A 120 -8.13 -17.78 18.76
C GLU A 120 -7.74 -16.98 17.52
N GLU A 121 -8.08 -15.70 17.46
CA GLU A 121 -7.70 -14.81 16.37
C GLU A 121 -7.57 -13.36 16.84
N ILE A 122 -6.57 -12.68 16.31
CA ILE A 122 -6.46 -11.22 16.37
C ILE A 122 -6.52 -10.72 14.94
N ARG A 123 -7.52 -9.90 14.62
CA ARG A 123 -7.70 -9.31 13.29
C ARG A 123 -7.63 -7.79 13.41
N ILE A 124 -6.84 -7.15 12.56
CA ILE A 124 -6.75 -5.69 12.46
C ILE A 124 -7.03 -5.32 11.01
N SER A 125 -8.17 -4.69 10.77
CA SER A 125 -8.57 -4.25 9.44
C SER A 125 -8.58 -2.72 9.28
N GLY A 126 -8.30 -1.97 10.37
CA GLY A 126 -8.25 -0.52 10.35
C GLY A 126 -7.86 0.09 11.69
N GLY A 127 -7.96 1.41 11.77
CA GLY A 127 -7.62 2.18 12.98
C GLY A 127 -6.13 2.37 13.21
N THR A 128 -5.79 2.93 14.36
CA THR A 128 -4.40 3.09 14.83
C THR A 128 -4.19 2.26 16.08
N VAL A 129 -3.33 1.27 16.02
CA VAL A 129 -3.07 0.32 17.10
C VAL A 129 -1.64 0.47 17.60
N THR A 130 -1.49 0.72 18.90
CA THR A 130 -0.19 0.68 19.58
C THR A 130 -0.24 -0.39 20.67
N ALA A 131 0.56 -1.44 20.50
CA ALA A 131 0.62 -2.58 21.40
C ALA A 131 2.03 -2.78 21.93
N LYS A 132 2.22 -2.61 23.25
CA LYS A 132 3.52 -2.72 23.91
C LYS A 132 3.51 -3.76 25.02
N SER A 133 4.37 -4.77 24.91
CA SER A 133 4.73 -5.65 26.03
C SER A 133 6.11 -5.25 26.57
N SER A 134 6.19 -4.94 27.86
CA SER A 134 7.45 -4.55 28.51
C SER A 134 8.16 -5.74 29.17
N SER A 135 7.86 -6.95 28.75
CA SER A 135 8.45 -8.20 29.26
C SER A 135 8.36 -9.32 28.19
N ASN A 136 7.86 -10.48 28.57
CA ASN A 136 7.98 -11.71 27.82
C ASN A 136 6.77 -12.05 26.92
N GLY A 137 5.63 -11.36 27.07
CA GLY A 137 4.50 -11.49 26.16
C GLY A 137 4.81 -10.84 24.81
N ALA A 138 4.10 -11.19 23.74
CA ALA A 138 4.15 -10.47 22.49
C ALA A 138 3.49 -9.08 22.63
N GLY A 139 3.86 -8.13 21.77
CA GLY A 139 3.08 -6.90 21.60
C GLY A 139 1.67 -7.25 21.13
N ILE A 140 1.56 -7.93 19.98
CA ILE A 140 0.32 -8.49 19.45
C ILE A 140 0.53 -10.00 19.27
N GLY A 141 -0.29 -10.82 19.93
CA GLY A 141 -0.23 -12.27 19.76
C GLY A 141 -0.32 -13.08 21.03
N THR A 142 0.63 -14.02 21.26
CA THR A 142 0.55 -14.91 22.42
C THR A 142 1.29 -14.36 23.64
N GLY A 143 0.85 -14.77 24.83
CA GLY A 143 1.62 -14.57 26.06
C GLY A 143 2.83 -15.50 26.11
N SER A 144 3.73 -15.21 27.04
CA SER A 144 4.86 -16.07 27.36
C SER A 144 4.41 -17.39 28.00
N ALA A 145 5.08 -18.50 27.72
CA ALA A 145 4.68 -19.81 28.24
C ALA A 145 5.84 -20.71 28.65
N ASN A 146 5.52 -21.65 29.55
CA ASN A 146 6.35 -22.81 29.88
C ASN A 146 5.66 -24.10 29.37
N SER A 147 6.36 -24.93 28.65
CA SER A 147 6.09 -26.32 28.37
C SER A 147 4.73 -26.81 27.81
N GLN A 148 3.84 -25.94 27.33
CA GLN A 148 2.56 -26.38 26.74
C GLN A 148 2.33 -25.73 25.37
N LYS A 149 1.67 -26.45 24.44
CA LYS A 149 1.29 -25.95 23.14
C LYS A 149 0.40 -24.71 23.27
N ARG A 150 0.77 -23.63 22.58
CA ARG A 150 0.05 -22.36 22.52
C ARG A 150 -0.06 -21.93 21.08
N ALA A 151 -1.19 -21.47 20.70
CA ALA A 151 -1.44 -20.99 19.35
C ALA A 151 -2.06 -19.60 19.36
N GLY A 152 -1.81 -18.84 18.31
CA GLY A 152 -2.46 -17.57 18.05
C GLY A 152 -2.46 -17.30 16.57
N LYS A 153 -3.64 -16.98 16.01
CA LYS A 153 -3.75 -16.47 14.65
C LYS A 153 -3.79 -14.96 14.67
N ILE A 154 -2.99 -14.31 13.82
CA ILE A 154 -2.91 -12.86 13.69
C ILE A 154 -3.08 -12.51 12.22
N VAL A 155 -4.07 -11.68 11.91
CA VAL A 155 -4.37 -11.22 10.55
C VAL A 155 -4.39 -9.71 10.54
N ILE A 156 -3.54 -9.09 9.72
CA ILE A 156 -3.49 -7.63 9.53
C ILE A 156 -3.84 -7.34 8.09
N GLU A 157 -4.99 -6.70 7.90
CA GLU A 157 -5.55 -6.34 6.59
C GLU A 157 -5.40 -4.83 6.29
N GLY A 158 -5.12 -4.02 7.32
CA GLY A 158 -5.03 -2.56 7.16
C GLY A 158 -4.76 -1.84 8.48
N GLY A 159 -4.87 -0.52 8.44
CA GLY A 159 -4.63 0.35 9.59
C GLY A 159 -3.17 0.71 9.81
N THR A 160 -2.90 1.43 10.90
CA THR A 160 -1.54 1.76 11.36
C THR A 160 -1.24 0.98 12.62
N VAL A 161 -0.27 0.08 12.58
CA VAL A 161 0.05 -0.86 13.66
C VAL A 161 1.47 -0.62 14.16
N ASN A 162 1.60 -0.27 15.45
CA ASN A 162 2.87 -0.16 16.14
C ASN A 162 2.93 -1.22 17.24
N ALA A 163 3.74 -2.24 17.08
CA ALA A 163 3.83 -3.36 17.99
C ALA A 163 5.25 -3.55 18.52
N SER A 164 5.39 -3.69 19.83
CA SER A 164 6.70 -3.87 20.44
C SER A 164 6.70 -4.83 21.62
N SER A 165 7.82 -5.52 21.79
CA SER A 165 8.07 -6.38 22.95
C SER A 165 9.54 -6.29 23.39
N GLU A 166 9.81 -6.63 24.64
CA GLU A 166 11.18 -6.84 25.13
C GLU A 166 11.70 -8.22 24.71
N SER A 167 11.04 -9.31 25.12
CA SER A 167 11.53 -10.67 24.88
C SER A 167 10.61 -11.55 24.02
N GLY A 168 9.32 -11.23 23.94
CA GLY A 168 8.40 -11.80 22.96
C GLY A 168 8.61 -11.14 21.59
N ALA A 169 7.87 -11.57 20.59
CA ALA A 169 7.82 -10.88 19.30
C ALA A 169 7.06 -9.54 19.43
N GLY A 170 7.40 -8.56 18.58
CA GLY A 170 6.54 -7.38 18.41
C GLY A 170 5.15 -7.82 17.95
N ILE A 171 5.08 -8.60 16.85
CA ILE A 171 3.89 -9.27 16.33
C ILE A 171 4.18 -10.76 16.24
N GLY A 172 3.46 -11.60 16.99
CA GLY A 172 3.62 -13.04 16.91
C GLY A 172 3.59 -13.76 18.25
N SER A 173 4.59 -14.63 18.52
CA SER A 173 4.60 -15.40 19.76
C SER A 173 5.37 -14.74 20.90
N GLY A 174 4.91 -14.98 22.11
CA GLY A 174 5.64 -14.62 23.33
C GLY A 174 6.89 -15.48 23.53
N HIS A 175 7.66 -15.17 24.59
CA HIS A 175 8.86 -15.90 24.98
C HIS A 175 8.51 -17.31 25.53
N GLY A 176 9.19 -18.35 25.04
CA GLY A 176 9.18 -19.70 25.58
C GLY A 176 10.33 -19.91 26.57
N TYR A 177 10.10 -20.68 27.65
CA TYR A 177 11.11 -20.91 28.70
C TYR A 177 11.84 -22.25 28.59
N ALA A 178 11.26 -23.22 27.92
CA ALA A 178 11.83 -24.57 27.86
C ALA A 178 12.50 -24.82 26.51
N PRO A 179 13.78 -25.26 26.50
CA PRO A 179 14.40 -25.81 25.30
C PRO A 179 13.72 -27.15 24.95
N GLY A 180 13.18 -27.24 23.73
CA GLY A 180 12.60 -28.50 23.23
C GLY A 180 11.08 -28.67 23.38
N ASP A 181 10.42 -27.88 24.20
CA ASP A 181 8.97 -27.84 24.27
C ASP A 181 8.38 -26.80 23.28
N SER A 182 8.62 -27.09 22.07
CA SER A 182 8.24 -26.43 20.82
C SER A 182 6.75 -26.10 20.67
N ALA A 183 6.19 -25.30 21.55
CA ALA A 183 4.75 -25.30 21.51
C ALA A 183 4.11 -23.94 21.54
N ILE A 184 4.87 -22.87 21.48
CA ILE A 184 4.30 -21.55 21.21
C ILE A 184 4.42 -21.32 19.71
N THR A 185 3.28 -21.23 19.03
CA THR A 185 3.21 -20.93 17.60
C THR A 185 2.36 -19.69 17.37
N ALA A 186 2.76 -18.87 16.44
CA ALA A 186 1.92 -17.82 15.90
C ALA A 186 1.79 -18.00 14.39
N ASP A 187 0.57 -17.98 13.90
CA ASP A 187 0.25 -17.94 12.47
C ASP A 187 -0.08 -16.50 12.11
N ILE A 188 0.79 -15.86 11.31
CA ILE A 188 0.78 -14.42 11.05
C ILE A 188 0.54 -14.20 9.57
N GLU A 189 -0.52 -13.50 9.24
CA GLU A 189 -0.88 -13.10 7.89
C GLU A 189 -0.95 -11.57 7.82
N ILE A 190 -0.20 -10.96 6.90
CA ILE A 190 -0.15 -9.52 6.68
C ILE A 190 -0.51 -9.25 5.22
N HIS A 191 -1.70 -8.70 5.02
CA HIS A 191 -2.28 -8.40 3.72
C HIS A 191 -2.26 -6.90 3.38
N GLY A 192 -2.03 -6.03 4.38
CA GLY A 192 -2.06 -4.57 4.20
C GLY A 192 -1.65 -3.80 5.44
N GLY A 193 -1.82 -2.49 5.40
CA GLY A 193 -1.57 -1.56 6.49
C GLY A 193 -0.15 -1.01 6.57
N MET A 194 0.03 -0.03 7.46
CA MET A 194 1.33 0.53 7.86
C MET A 194 1.78 -0.09 9.17
N ILE A 195 2.83 -0.88 9.14
CA ILE A 195 3.27 -1.69 10.30
C ILE A 195 4.66 -1.27 10.74
N THR A 196 4.77 -0.89 12.00
CA THR A 196 6.06 -0.76 12.69
C THR A 196 6.16 -1.82 13.77
N ALA A 197 7.14 -2.68 13.68
CA ALA A 197 7.34 -3.76 14.64
C ALA A 197 8.76 -3.74 15.22
N TYR A 198 8.85 -3.99 16.52
CA TYR A 198 10.11 -4.02 17.28
C TYR A 198 10.12 -5.15 18.30
N SER A 199 11.28 -5.76 18.48
CA SER A 199 11.57 -6.59 19.65
C SER A 199 13.04 -6.48 20.01
N GLU A 200 13.34 -6.50 21.32
CA GLU A 200 14.72 -6.47 21.80
C GLU A 200 15.40 -7.85 21.68
N VAL A 201 14.70 -8.91 22.01
CA VAL A 201 15.21 -10.30 22.05
C VAL A 201 14.47 -11.24 21.11
N GLY A 202 13.17 -11.05 20.92
CA GLY A 202 12.36 -11.77 19.95
C GLY A 202 12.49 -11.18 18.53
N ALA A 203 11.84 -11.81 17.55
CA ALA A 203 11.69 -11.22 16.23
C ALA A 203 10.75 -10.01 16.29
N CYS A 204 10.95 -9.01 15.41
CA CYS A 204 9.97 -7.94 15.25
C CYS A 204 8.62 -8.52 14.81
N ILE A 205 8.64 -9.40 13.79
CA ILE A 205 7.48 -10.18 13.33
C ILE A 205 7.87 -11.66 13.32
N GLY A 206 7.14 -12.48 14.06
CA GLY A 206 7.43 -13.91 14.09
C GLY A 206 7.44 -14.49 15.50
N SER A 207 8.57 -15.04 15.95
CA SER A 207 8.61 -15.70 17.25
C SER A 207 9.41 -14.91 18.29
N GLY A 208 8.95 -15.00 19.53
CA GLY A 208 9.76 -14.65 20.69
C GLY A 208 10.91 -15.63 20.87
N LYS A 209 11.74 -15.41 21.91
CA LYS A 209 12.81 -16.33 22.28
C LYS A 209 12.25 -17.75 22.51
N SER A 210 12.91 -18.77 22.00
CA SER A 210 12.53 -20.20 22.18
C SER A 210 11.09 -20.54 21.77
N SER A 211 10.56 -19.92 20.73
CA SER A 211 9.23 -20.19 20.16
C SER A 211 9.29 -20.27 18.63
N SER A 212 8.17 -20.57 17.98
CA SER A 212 8.08 -20.70 16.52
C SER A 212 6.92 -19.85 15.96
N SER A 213 6.90 -19.66 14.64
CA SER A 213 5.82 -18.96 13.94
C SER A 213 5.78 -19.36 12.46
N LYS A 214 4.65 -19.09 11.83
CA LYS A 214 4.51 -19.05 10.38
C LYS A 214 4.14 -17.64 9.99
N VAL A 215 4.78 -17.09 8.97
CA VAL A 215 4.57 -15.71 8.53
C VAL A 215 4.27 -15.69 7.04
N LEU A 216 3.14 -15.09 6.67
CA LEU A 216 2.78 -14.75 5.30
C LEU A 216 2.70 -13.23 5.20
N ILE A 217 3.36 -12.66 4.21
CA ILE A 217 3.29 -11.24 3.85
C ILE A 217 2.97 -11.15 2.37
N ASP A 218 1.80 -10.62 2.05
CA ASP A 218 1.37 -10.39 0.68
C ASP A 218 0.87 -8.95 0.42
N GLY A 219 1.11 -8.04 1.37
CA GLY A 219 0.80 -6.62 1.24
C GLY A 219 1.37 -5.80 2.40
N GLY A 220 1.08 -4.51 2.38
CA GLY A 220 1.41 -3.56 3.42
C GLY A 220 2.79 -2.92 3.31
N THR A 221 2.97 -1.87 4.12
CA THR A 221 4.23 -1.16 4.31
C THR A 221 4.79 -1.51 5.68
N ILE A 222 5.87 -2.28 5.71
CA ILE A 222 6.43 -2.86 6.93
C ILE A 222 7.78 -2.23 7.22
N CYS A 223 7.85 -1.49 8.31
CA CYS A 223 9.07 -0.88 8.85
C CYS A 223 9.47 -1.59 10.13
N LEU A 224 10.56 -2.34 10.07
CA LEU A 224 11.11 -3.03 11.23
C LEU A 224 12.09 -2.09 11.93
N ASP A 225 11.91 -1.89 13.23
CA ASP A 225 12.79 -1.03 14.04
C ASP A 225 13.78 -1.91 14.78
N ASN A 226 15.06 -1.76 14.48
CA ASN A 226 16.13 -2.42 15.21
C ASN A 226 16.97 -1.37 15.94
N ARG A 227 16.62 -1.11 17.18
CA ARG A 227 17.49 -0.38 18.10
C ARG A 227 18.54 -1.34 18.60
N ASP A 228 19.67 -1.36 17.94
CA ASP A 228 20.81 -2.24 18.12
C ASP A 228 21.16 -2.46 19.60
N LYS A 229 20.68 -3.54 20.18
CA LYS A 229 20.96 -3.96 21.57
C LYS A 229 21.62 -5.33 21.65
N GLY A 230 22.63 -5.53 20.84
CA GLY A 230 23.67 -6.53 21.15
C GLY A 230 23.34 -8.00 20.93
N TYR A 231 22.13 -8.41 20.59
CA TYR A 231 21.81 -9.80 20.24
C TYR A 231 22.02 -10.05 18.76
N ARG A 232 23.16 -10.65 18.41
CA ARG A 232 23.61 -10.80 17.01
C ARG A 232 22.85 -11.83 16.18
N ASN A 233 22.00 -12.66 16.78
CA ASN A 233 21.41 -13.84 16.13
C ASN A 233 19.88 -13.80 16.09
N VAL A 234 19.28 -12.64 16.10
CA VAL A 234 17.83 -12.46 16.08
C VAL A 234 17.37 -12.08 14.68
N ALA A 235 16.40 -12.80 14.16
CA ALA A 235 15.73 -12.40 12.93
C ALA A 235 14.82 -11.19 13.21
N HIS A 236 14.75 -10.26 12.25
CA HIS A 236 13.73 -9.22 12.28
C HIS A 236 12.36 -9.78 11.89
N ILE A 237 12.34 -10.71 10.90
CA ILE A 237 11.18 -11.53 10.57
C ILE A 237 11.57 -12.98 10.70
N GLY A 238 10.87 -13.73 11.56
CA GLY A 238 11.15 -15.14 11.72
C GLY A 238 11.41 -15.55 13.15
N LYS A 239 12.61 -16.07 13.46
CA LYS A 239 12.93 -16.65 14.76
C LYS A 239 13.59 -15.65 15.71
N GLY A 240 13.10 -15.59 16.95
CA GLY A 240 13.76 -14.87 18.04
C GLY A 240 15.07 -15.54 18.50
N ALA A 241 15.76 -14.92 19.50
CA ALA A 241 17.02 -15.42 20.00
C ALA A 241 16.93 -16.85 20.53
N GLU A 242 17.97 -17.62 20.26
CA GLU A 242 18.33 -18.95 20.78
C GLU A 242 17.44 -20.19 20.57
N ASN A 243 18.15 -21.25 20.38
CA ASN A 243 18.06 -22.71 20.35
C ASN A 243 17.83 -23.35 18.99
N SER A 244 18.89 -23.99 18.53
CA SER A 244 19.03 -24.71 17.26
C SER A 244 18.10 -25.94 17.09
N THR A 245 17.33 -26.30 18.11
CA THR A 245 16.51 -27.53 18.11
C THR A 245 15.01 -27.33 17.92
N LEU A 246 14.55 -26.06 17.80
CA LEU A 246 13.12 -25.77 17.63
C LEU A 246 12.69 -25.83 16.17
N PRO A 247 11.40 -26.11 15.89
CA PRO A 247 10.85 -26.06 14.55
C PRO A 247 11.17 -24.72 13.87
N GLN A 248 11.44 -24.78 12.59
CA GLN A 248 11.79 -23.61 11.81
C GLN A 248 10.57 -22.70 11.67
N THR A 249 10.80 -21.39 11.75
CA THR A 249 9.81 -20.41 11.32
C THR A 249 9.72 -20.48 9.81
N ASP A 250 8.52 -20.57 9.26
CA ASP A 250 8.29 -20.51 7.82
C ASP A 250 7.89 -19.08 7.44
N VAL A 251 8.57 -18.48 6.46
CA VAL A 251 8.31 -17.10 5.99
C VAL A 251 8.06 -17.11 4.50
N THR A 252 6.84 -16.72 4.13
CA THR A 252 6.42 -16.56 2.76
C THR A 252 6.18 -15.08 2.48
N ILE A 253 6.78 -14.54 1.42
CA ILE A 253 6.63 -13.13 0.99
C ILE A 253 6.22 -13.12 -0.48
N THR A 254 5.04 -12.57 -0.74
CA THR A 254 4.44 -12.47 -2.06
C THR A 254 3.93 -11.05 -2.36
N GLY A 255 4.25 -10.10 -1.51
CA GLY A 255 3.86 -8.70 -1.66
C GLY A 255 4.42 -7.81 -0.56
N GLY A 256 4.00 -6.55 -0.59
CA GLY A 256 4.37 -5.56 0.40
C GLY A 256 5.72 -4.89 0.14
N THR A 257 6.06 -3.91 0.97
CA THR A 257 7.41 -3.32 1.07
C THR A 257 7.92 -3.52 2.49
N ILE A 258 9.16 -4.02 2.61
CA ILE A 258 9.69 -4.45 3.91
C ILE A 258 11.10 -3.90 4.08
N CYS A 259 11.29 -3.00 5.02
CA CYS A 259 12.59 -2.41 5.33
C CYS A 259 12.93 -2.49 6.82
N LEU A 260 14.20 -2.28 7.13
CA LEU A 260 14.73 -2.16 8.48
C LEU A 260 15.23 -0.74 8.70
N ILE A 261 14.71 -0.07 9.72
CA ILE A 261 15.18 1.26 10.16
C ILE A 261 16.18 1.06 11.30
N ARG A 262 17.42 1.49 11.09
CA ARG A 262 18.47 1.48 12.11
C ARG A 262 18.40 2.73 12.99
N ALA A 263 19.05 2.68 14.17
CA ALA A 263 19.06 3.78 15.14
C ALA A 263 19.54 5.13 14.58
N ASN A 264 20.36 5.13 13.55
CA ASN A 264 20.84 6.33 12.85
C ASN A 264 19.93 6.78 11.68
N GLY A 265 18.73 6.17 11.54
CA GLY A 265 17.79 6.46 10.45
C GLY A 265 18.14 5.81 9.11
N TYR A 266 19.24 5.07 9.04
CA TYR A 266 19.62 4.36 7.82
C TYR A 266 18.70 3.17 7.57
N ILE A 267 18.20 3.04 6.34
CA ILE A 267 17.37 1.93 5.90
C ILE A 267 18.25 0.83 5.32
N SER A 268 18.00 -0.41 5.72
CA SER A 268 18.75 -1.57 5.28
C SER A 268 17.88 -2.80 5.12
N ARG A 269 18.47 -3.86 4.56
CA ARG A 269 17.86 -5.18 4.48
C ARG A 269 17.60 -5.75 5.88
N PRO A 270 16.36 -6.20 6.20
CA PRO A 270 16.10 -6.95 7.41
C PRO A 270 16.72 -8.34 7.36
N ILE A 271 17.09 -8.87 8.53
CA ILE A 271 17.49 -10.27 8.66
C ILE A 271 16.21 -11.10 8.78
N ILE A 272 16.03 -12.03 7.85
CA ILE A 272 14.90 -12.95 7.85
C ILE A 272 15.46 -14.34 8.20
N TYR A 273 14.80 -15.06 9.10
CA TYR A 273 15.18 -16.35 9.71
C TYR A 273 16.28 -16.31 10.79
N GLY A 274 17.09 -15.30 10.91
CA GLY A 274 18.28 -15.25 11.77
C GLY A 274 19.54 -15.75 11.08
N TRP A 275 20.72 -15.42 11.59
CA TRP A 275 22.01 -15.62 10.91
C TRP A 275 22.40 -17.06 10.59
N GLU A 276 22.03 -18.05 11.43
CA GLU A 276 22.62 -19.40 11.35
C GLU A 276 21.59 -20.50 11.04
N GLN A 277 20.43 -20.18 10.49
CA GLN A 277 19.46 -21.22 10.17
C GLN A 277 19.79 -21.86 8.82
N VAL A 278 20.46 -22.99 8.90
CA VAL A 278 20.60 -23.94 7.81
C VAL A 278 19.54 -25.03 7.96
N ASP A 279 18.99 -25.50 6.84
CA ASP A 279 18.15 -26.69 6.82
C ASP A 279 18.97 -27.94 7.12
N GLY A 280 18.32 -29.12 7.25
CA GLY A 280 18.98 -30.40 7.48
C GLY A 280 20.00 -30.80 6.40
N ASN A 281 20.05 -30.06 5.27
CA ASN A 281 21.01 -30.24 4.17
C ASN A 281 22.13 -29.19 4.16
N GLY A 282 22.22 -28.34 5.19
CA GLY A 282 23.24 -27.29 5.30
C GLY A 282 22.96 -26.03 4.49
N GLN A 283 21.75 -25.88 3.94
CA GLN A 283 21.35 -24.66 3.21
C GLN A 283 20.69 -23.64 4.13
N GLN A 284 21.05 -22.37 3.98
CA GLN A 284 20.38 -21.30 4.70
C GLN A 284 18.90 -21.22 4.33
N ASN A 285 18.03 -21.24 5.34
CA ASN A 285 16.61 -20.96 5.15
C ASN A 285 16.44 -19.51 4.68
N LYS A 286 15.75 -19.36 3.56
CA LYS A 286 15.44 -18.05 2.96
C LYS A 286 13.92 -17.88 2.90
N PRO A 287 13.43 -16.62 2.94
CA PRO A 287 12.03 -16.39 2.66
C PRO A 287 11.71 -16.92 1.26
N LYS A 288 10.47 -17.37 1.08
CA LYS A 288 10.00 -18.02 -0.16
C LYS A 288 8.81 -17.29 -0.72
N ASP A 289 8.60 -17.43 -2.03
CA ASP A 289 7.33 -17.07 -2.67
C ASP A 289 6.25 -18.14 -2.42
N ALA A 290 5.06 -17.96 -2.96
CA ALA A 290 3.95 -18.89 -2.86
C ALA A 290 4.26 -20.28 -3.47
N ASN A 291 5.22 -20.37 -4.39
CA ASN A 291 5.64 -21.61 -5.04
C ASN A 291 6.83 -22.28 -4.31
N GLY A 292 7.24 -21.73 -3.18
CA GLY A 292 8.38 -22.24 -2.39
C GLY A 292 9.75 -21.86 -2.96
N LYS A 293 9.85 -20.96 -3.94
CA LYS A 293 11.13 -20.46 -4.47
C LYS A 293 11.71 -19.42 -3.52
N PRO A 294 13.02 -19.46 -3.23
CA PRO A 294 13.68 -18.43 -2.44
C PRO A 294 13.52 -17.04 -3.07
N VAL A 295 13.24 -16.03 -2.23
CA VAL A 295 13.15 -14.62 -2.64
C VAL A 295 14.27 -13.79 -2.02
N TYR A 296 14.67 -12.73 -2.71
CA TYR A 296 15.84 -11.92 -2.40
C TYR A 296 15.46 -10.44 -2.33
N PHE A 297 16.12 -9.74 -1.43
CA PHE A 297 15.93 -8.31 -1.21
C PHE A 297 16.23 -7.52 -2.48
N THR A 298 15.27 -6.72 -2.90
CA THR A 298 15.31 -5.96 -4.15
C THR A 298 14.73 -4.57 -3.91
N THR A 299 15.42 -3.55 -4.39
CA THR A 299 15.03 -2.15 -4.20
C THR A 299 14.68 -1.49 -5.52
N ALA A 300 13.81 -0.48 -5.45
CA ALA A 300 13.51 0.43 -6.56
C ALA A 300 13.40 1.86 -6.02
N ASP A 301 14.04 2.81 -6.70
CA ASP A 301 13.96 4.24 -6.39
C ASP A 301 12.87 4.90 -7.22
N LEU A 302 11.75 5.25 -6.58
CA LEU A 302 10.57 5.85 -7.21
C LEU A 302 10.54 7.38 -7.08
N THR A 303 11.66 8.01 -6.67
CA THR A 303 11.77 9.47 -6.56
C THR A 303 11.41 10.13 -7.89
N GLY A 304 10.50 11.11 -7.86
CA GLY A 304 10.02 11.81 -9.04
C GLY A 304 8.84 11.13 -9.76
N ILE A 305 8.47 9.90 -9.37
CA ILE A 305 7.24 9.22 -9.82
C ILE A 305 6.18 9.36 -8.72
N TYR A 306 6.56 9.08 -7.49
CA TYR A 306 5.73 9.23 -6.30
C TYR A 306 6.36 10.20 -5.31
N GLU A 307 5.53 10.88 -4.54
CA GLU A 307 5.99 11.61 -3.37
C GLU A 307 6.42 10.64 -2.25
N HIS A 308 7.14 11.15 -1.27
CA HIS A 308 7.60 10.36 -0.13
C HIS A 308 6.43 9.93 0.77
N ASN A 309 6.48 8.73 1.31
CA ASN A 309 5.45 8.13 2.16
C ASN A 309 4.05 8.03 1.51
N THR A 310 3.99 8.02 0.17
CA THR A 310 2.72 7.92 -0.57
C THR A 310 2.40 6.50 -1.01
N LEU A 311 1.12 6.23 -1.18
CA LEU A 311 0.63 4.96 -1.69
C LEU A 311 1.12 4.75 -3.13
N VAL A 312 1.62 3.56 -3.40
CA VAL A 312 2.10 3.16 -4.73
C VAL A 312 0.95 2.51 -5.48
N GLU A 313 0.38 3.25 -6.39
CA GLU A 313 -0.70 2.81 -7.26
C GLU A 313 -0.13 2.40 -8.64
N GLN A 314 -0.89 1.64 -9.42
CA GLN A 314 -0.47 1.21 -10.76
C GLN A 314 0.92 0.55 -10.75
N ALA A 315 1.13 -0.37 -9.81
CA ALA A 315 2.37 -1.11 -9.68
C ALA A 315 2.19 -2.58 -10.10
N GLY A 316 3.22 -3.14 -10.73
CA GLY A 316 3.22 -4.54 -11.12
C GLY A 316 4.61 -5.02 -11.53
N ILE A 317 4.80 -6.33 -11.48
CA ILE A 317 6.00 -7.02 -11.98
C ILE A 317 5.54 -8.01 -13.03
N GLU A 318 6.11 -7.92 -14.23
CA GLU A 318 5.74 -8.78 -15.36
C GLU A 318 5.93 -10.26 -15.02
N GLY A 319 4.89 -11.06 -15.26
CA GLY A 319 4.90 -12.50 -14.98
C GLY A 319 4.92 -12.88 -13.49
N SER A 320 4.66 -11.94 -12.58
CA SER A 320 4.62 -12.16 -11.13
C SER A 320 3.26 -11.78 -10.56
N SER A 321 2.86 -12.52 -9.51
CA SER A 321 1.70 -12.19 -8.67
C SER A 321 2.09 -11.38 -7.42
N TYR A 322 3.26 -10.72 -7.42
CA TYR A 322 3.69 -9.89 -6.31
C TYR A 322 2.70 -8.76 -6.07
N SER A 323 2.18 -8.67 -4.84
CA SER A 323 1.12 -7.72 -4.49
C SER A 323 1.69 -6.39 -3.97
N PHE A 324 1.10 -5.30 -4.39
CA PHE A 324 1.37 -3.94 -3.91
C PHE A 324 0.20 -3.36 -3.08
N GLN A 325 -0.61 -4.22 -2.46
CA GLN A 325 -1.70 -3.83 -1.58
C GLN A 325 -1.17 -3.01 -0.39
N ASP A 326 -1.67 -1.78 -0.19
CA ASP A 326 -1.27 -0.84 0.86
C ASP A 326 0.25 -0.56 0.96
N VAL A 327 0.96 -0.65 -0.17
CA VAL A 327 2.39 -0.36 -0.27
C VAL A 327 2.62 1.14 -0.42
N ARG A 328 3.54 1.69 0.37
CA ARG A 328 3.96 3.09 0.30
C ARG A 328 5.46 3.19 0.08
N THR A 329 5.87 4.24 -0.62
CA THR A 329 7.27 4.64 -0.64
C THR A 329 7.75 5.00 0.78
N ASP A 330 9.03 4.85 1.03
CA ASP A 330 9.63 5.35 2.27
C ASP A 330 9.85 6.89 2.23
N ALA A 331 10.47 7.42 3.29
CA ALA A 331 10.82 8.85 3.39
C ALA A 331 11.84 9.31 2.33
N SER A 332 12.50 8.41 1.60
CA SER A 332 13.42 8.71 0.51
C SER A 332 12.84 8.39 -0.87
N GLY A 333 11.58 7.95 -0.96
CA GLY A 333 10.92 7.61 -2.21
C GLY A 333 11.21 6.20 -2.72
N LYS A 334 11.72 5.30 -1.88
CA LYS A 334 12.12 3.94 -2.28
C LYS A 334 11.12 2.87 -1.88
N LEU A 335 11.16 1.75 -2.60
CA LEU A 335 10.52 0.49 -2.27
C LEU A 335 11.54 -0.60 -1.97
N TYR A 336 11.12 -1.56 -1.14
CA TYR A 336 11.90 -2.69 -0.68
C TYR A 336 11.10 -3.97 -0.83
N MET A 337 11.40 -4.74 -1.86
CA MET A 337 10.66 -5.93 -2.27
C MET A 337 11.48 -7.20 -2.03
N TYR A 338 10.82 -8.36 -2.08
CA TYR A 338 11.46 -9.68 -2.04
C TYR A 338 11.04 -10.48 -3.28
N LEU A 339 11.96 -10.63 -4.22
CA LEU A 339 11.68 -11.24 -5.52
C LEU A 339 12.50 -12.53 -5.73
N PRO A 340 11.97 -13.52 -6.46
CA PRO A 340 12.74 -14.70 -6.83
C PRO A 340 13.90 -14.33 -7.76
N ALA A 341 14.97 -15.15 -7.75
CA ALA A 341 16.09 -14.95 -8.68
C ALA A 341 15.62 -15.01 -10.12
N SER A 342 16.07 -14.05 -10.94
CA SER A 342 15.73 -13.92 -12.36
C SER A 342 16.84 -13.19 -13.11
N GLU A 343 17.14 -13.63 -14.33
CA GLU A 343 18.11 -12.94 -15.22
C GLU A 343 17.55 -11.61 -15.76
N ALA A 344 16.22 -11.48 -15.83
CA ALA A 344 15.55 -10.26 -16.23
C ALA A 344 14.24 -10.10 -15.46
N VAL A 345 14.09 -8.98 -14.78
CA VAL A 345 12.87 -8.55 -14.11
C VAL A 345 12.43 -7.26 -14.79
N LYS A 346 11.16 -7.19 -15.14
CA LYS A 346 10.49 -5.96 -15.58
C LYS A 346 9.41 -5.62 -14.59
N ALA A 347 9.43 -4.40 -14.09
CA ALA A 347 8.44 -3.85 -13.18
C ALA A 347 7.93 -2.51 -13.71
N SER A 348 6.69 -2.17 -13.39
CA SER A 348 6.11 -0.87 -13.71
C SER A 348 5.58 -0.23 -12.44
N PHE A 349 5.89 1.05 -12.24
CA PHE A 349 5.43 1.86 -11.12
C PHE A 349 4.97 3.21 -11.65
N GLY A 350 3.67 3.52 -11.53
CA GLY A 350 3.11 4.76 -12.06
C GLY A 350 3.31 4.94 -13.56
N GLY A 351 3.34 3.83 -14.32
CA GLY A 351 3.58 3.84 -15.77
C GLY A 351 5.05 4.00 -16.19
N VAL A 352 5.99 4.02 -15.24
CA VAL A 352 7.44 4.04 -15.53
C VAL A 352 8.00 2.63 -15.41
N GLU A 353 8.75 2.19 -16.43
CA GLU A 353 9.38 0.88 -16.45
C GLU A 353 10.69 0.86 -15.66
N PHE A 354 10.87 -0.23 -14.92
CA PHE A 354 12.07 -0.57 -14.19
C PHE A 354 12.53 -1.95 -14.64
N THR A 355 13.82 -2.08 -14.84
CA THR A 355 14.43 -3.35 -15.25
C THR A 355 15.58 -3.69 -14.32
N GLY A 356 15.91 -4.96 -14.22
CA GLY A 356 17.04 -5.42 -13.45
C GLY A 356 17.16 -6.92 -13.43
N LYS A 357 18.23 -7.38 -12.77
CA LYS A 357 18.49 -8.79 -12.48
C LYS A 357 18.36 -9.01 -10.97
N VAL A 358 17.73 -10.10 -10.59
CA VAL A 358 17.71 -10.55 -9.20
C VAL A 358 18.63 -11.75 -9.02
N GLU A 359 19.75 -11.53 -8.36
CA GLU A 359 20.80 -12.52 -8.13
C GLU A 359 20.66 -13.15 -6.74
N ALA A 360 20.80 -14.47 -6.73
CA ALA A 360 20.82 -15.23 -5.48
C ALA A 360 22.08 -14.89 -4.67
N GLY A 361 21.90 -14.59 -3.38
CA GLY A 361 23.02 -14.32 -2.46
C GLY A 361 23.58 -12.91 -2.50
N LYS A 362 23.09 -12.04 -3.38
CA LYS A 362 23.42 -10.62 -3.38
C LYS A 362 22.72 -9.93 -2.20
N ASP A 363 23.43 -9.02 -1.54
CA ASP A 363 22.89 -8.30 -0.37
C ASP A 363 21.74 -7.38 -0.72
N GLU A 364 21.81 -6.74 -1.89
CA GLU A 364 20.78 -5.88 -2.44
C GLU A 364 20.76 -6.01 -3.96
N ASN A 365 19.61 -6.34 -4.51
CA ASN A 365 19.33 -6.24 -5.93
C ASN A 365 18.64 -4.90 -6.19
N VAL A 366 18.92 -4.29 -7.34
CA VAL A 366 18.34 -2.99 -7.69
C VAL A 366 17.59 -3.14 -9.00
N LEU A 367 16.36 -2.68 -9.04
CA LEU A 367 15.65 -2.42 -10.28
C LEU A 367 15.91 -0.95 -10.66
N GLU A 368 16.51 -0.77 -11.81
CA GLU A 368 16.84 0.54 -12.35
C GLU A 368 15.69 1.01 -13.24
N ARG A 369 15.31 2.27 -13.07
CA ARG A 369 14.29 2.87 -13.93
C ARG A 369 14.86 3.22 -15.28
N GLU A 370 14.02 3.21 -16.28
CA GLU A 370 14.33 3.81 -17.56
C GLU A 370 14.62 5.30 -17.36
N GLU A 371 15.67 5.80 -18.00
CA GLU A 371 16.10 7.21 -17.86
C GLU A 371 15.09 8.20 -18.44
N THR A 372 14.17 7.70 -19.26
CA THR A 372 13.15 8.52 -19.93
C THR A 372 11.78 7.88 -19.83
N TYR A 373 10.76 8.72 -19.83
CA TYR A 373 9.35 8.31 -19.84
C TYR A 373 8.56 9.13 -20.84
N ILE A 374 7.75 8.47 -21.67
CA ILE A 374 6.83 9.13 -22.60
C ILE A 374 5.47 9.28 -21.90
N ASP A 375 5.07 10.52 -21.63
CA ASP A 375 3.71 10.85 -21.20
C ASP A 375 2.85 11.03 -22.43
N TYR A 376 2.14 9.99 -22.80
CA TYR A 376 1.31 9.96 -24.01
C TYR A 376 0.15 10.96 -23.97
N ARG A 377 -0.43 11.23 -22.79
CA ARG A 377 -1.55 12.16 -22.63
C ARG A 377 -1.13 13.62 -22.80
N ARG A 378 0.09 13.93 -22.36
CA ARG A 378 0.66 15.28 -22.43
C ARG A 378 1.58 15.47 -23.63
N GLU A 379 1.88 14.40 -24.36
CA GLU A 379 2.80 14.40 -25.50
C GLU A 379 4.19 14.96 -25.14
N VAL A 380 4.74 14.48 -24.04
CA VAL A 380 6.06 14.89 -23.57
C VAL A 380 6.98 13.70 -23.32
N LEU A 381 8.27 13.91 -23.56
CA LEU A 381 9.34 13.03 -23.10
C LEU A 381 9.90 13.64 -21.81
N LYS A 382 9.79 12.89 -20.72
CA LYS A 382 10.30 13.28 -19.39
C LYS A 382 11.69 12.72 -19.15
N ASN A 383 12.53 13.52 -18.55
CA ASN A 383 13.81 13.07 -17.98
C ASN A 383 13.56 12.50 -16.58
N MET A 384 13.66 11.19 -16.45
CA MET A 384 13.52 10.46 -15.19
C MET A 384 14.89 10.17 -14.54
N ALA A 385 16.00 10.48 -15.19
CA ALA A 385 17.34 10.31 -14.67
C ALA A 385 17.64 11.30 -13.52
N LEU A 386 18.65 10.98 -12.70
CA LEU A 386 19.10 11.85 -11.61
C LEU A 386 20.08 12.94 -12.08
N TYR A 387 20.24 13.09 -13.39
CA TYR A 387 21.13 14.03 -14.07
C TYR A 387 20.44 14.59 -15.33
N ASP A 388 21.03 15.60 -15.91
CA ASP A 388 20.52 16.16 -17.16
C ASP A 388 20.75 15.18 -18.31
N LEU A 389 19.74 15.04 -19.15
CA LEU A 389 19.80 14.35 -20.43
C LEU A 389 19.87 15.35 -21.57
N GLU A 390 20.27 14.88 -22.73
CA GLU A 390 20.15 15.61 -23.99
C GLU A 390 19.67 14.66 -25.09
N TYR A 391 18.88 15.17 -26.02
CA TYR A 391 18.30 14.38 -27.11
C TYR A 391 18.57 14.99 -28.48
N ALA A 392 18.55 14.15 -29.50
CA ALA A 392 18.65 14.51 -30.90
C ALA A 392 17.81 13.58 -31.77
N GLU A 393 17.52 14.01 -33.00
CA GLU A 393 16.79 13.20 -33.99
C GLU A 393 17.71 12.30 -34.84
N SER A 394 19.04 12.39 -34.65
CA SER A 394 20.05 11.55 -35.27
C SER A 394 21.16 11.27 -34.27
N GLN A 395 21.72 10.05 -34.32
CA GLN A 395 22.86 9.65 -33.49
C GLN A 395 24.10 10.51 -33.79
N ASP A 396 24.29 10.91 -35.03
CA ASP A 396 25.42 11.73 -35.50
C ASP A 396 25.14 13.24 -35.41
N ALA A 397 24.12 13.66 -34.65
CA ALA A 397 23.78 15.07 -34.50
C ALA A 397 24.94 15.85 -33.87
N THR A 398 25.26 16.98 -34.46
CA THR A 398 26.26 17.93 -33.92
C THR A 398 25.69 18.81 -32.83
N THR A 399 24.37 18.92 -32.75
CA THR A 399 23.65 19.70 -31.76
C THR A 399 22.64 18.83 -31.04
N TRP A 400 22.73 18.80 -29.71
CA TRP A 400 21.84 18.08 -28.82
C TRP A 400 21.02 19.07 -28.00
N LYS A 401 19.75 18.78 -27.80
CA LYS A 401 18.84 19.59 -26.99
C LYS A 401 18.78 19.04 -25.57
N ARG A 402 19.02 19.89 -24.57
CA ARG A 402 19.07 19.49 -23.17
C ARG A 402 17.68 19.31 -22.56
N ILE A 403 17.54 18.27 -21.75
CA ILE A 403 16.39 18.03 -20.88
C ILE A 403 16.93 18.02 -19.44
N SER A 404 16.68 19.08 -18.70
CA SER A 404 17.17 19.18 -17.31
C SER A 404 16.66 18.02 -16.47
N LYS A 405 17.38 17.66 -15.41
CA LYS A 405 16.94 16.68 -14.42
C LYS A 405 15.51 16.98 -13.98
N GLY A 406 14.61 15.99 -14.08
CA GLY A 406 13.18 16.11 -13.77
C GLY A 406 12.40 16.99 -14.75
N GLY A 407 13.06 17.49 -15.82
CA GLY A 407 12.45 18.28 -16.88
C GLY A 407 11.76 17.43 -17.94
N GLU A 408 11.10 18.10 -18.87
CA GLU A 408 10.39 17.46 -19.98
C GLU A 408 10.56 18.25 -21.27
N VAL A 409 10.33 17.57 -22.40
CA VAL A 409 10.30 18.20 -23.72
C VAL A 409 9.04 17.78 -24.47
N SER A 410 8.40 18.74 -25.14
CA SER A 410 7.22 18.47 -25.96
C SER A 410 7.59 17.63 -27.19
N LEU A 411 6.80 16.59 -27.43
CA LEU A 411 6.85 15.74 -28.62
C LEU A 411 5.89 16.19 -29.72
N THR A 412 5.04 17.19 -29.46
CA THR A 412 3.97 17.62 -30.37
C THR A 412 4.52 17.99 -31.75
N GLU A 413 5.58 18.81 -31.84
CA GLU A 413 6.17 19.16 -33.13
C GLU A 413 6.74 17.95 -33.90
N ILE A 414 7.30 16.98 -33.18
CA ILE A 414 7.84 15.75 -33.75
C ILE A 414 6.69 14.91 -34.31
N LEU A 415 5.64 14.74 -33.51
CA LEU A 415 4.46 13.97 -33.87
C LEU A 415 3.65 14.59 -35.03
N ASP A 416 3.56 15.91 -35.08
CA ASP A 416 2.81 16.62 -36.12
C ASP A 416 3.50 16.61 -37.50
N LYS A 417 4.85 16.55 -37.50
CA LYS A 417 5.65 16.42 -38.72
C LYS A 417 5.71 15.01 -39.26
N GLN A 418 5.30 13.99 -38.48
CA GLN A 418 5.31 12.60 -38.91
C GLN A 418 4.10 12.26 -39.79
N PRO A 419 4.28 11.40 -40.79
CA PRO A 419 3.16 10.72 -41.44
C PRO A 419 2.34 9.94 -40.41
N GLU A 420 1.02 9.84 -40.62
CA GLU A 420 0.19 8.93 -39.84
C GLU A 420 0.76 7.51 -40.01
N SER A 421 0.82 6.75 -38.92
CA SER A 421 1.43 5.42 -38.83
C SER A 421 2.98 5.32 -38.86
N ALA A 422 3.72 6.42 -38.90
CA ALA A 422 5.19 6.36 -38.84
C ALA A 422 5.71 6.56 -37.41
N THR A 423 6.59 5.68 -36.96
CA THR A 423 7.36 5.85 -35.71
C THR A 423 8.55 6.79 -35.95
N LYS A 424 9.03 7.42 -34.89
CA LYS A 424 10.25 8.23 -34.91
C LYS A 424 11.24 7.71 -33.88
N THR A 425 12.51 7.59 -34.26
CA THR A 425 13.58 7.34 -33.32
C THR A 425 14.15 8.67 -32.83
N LEU A 426 14.28 8.83 -31.53
CA LEU A 426 15.09 9.85 -30.87
C LEU A 426 16.29 9.17 -30.21
N TYR A 427 17.40 9.86 -30.18
CA TYR A 427 18.60 9.45 -29.48
C TYR A 427 18.72 10.28 -28.21
N VAL A 428 18.89 9.63 -27.07
CA VAL A 428 19.02 10.29 -25.76
C VAL A 428 20.29 9.81 -25.07
N ARG A 429 20.97 10.72 -24.39
CA ARG A 429 22.17 10.40 -23.63
C ARG A 429 22.32 11.30 -22.41
N LYS A 430 23.15 10.88 -21.45
CA LYS A 430 23.58 11.75 -20.35
C LYS A 430 24.26 12.99 -20.93
N ALA A 431 23.83 14.17 -20.51
CA ALA A 431 24.46 15.43 -20.94
C ALA A 431 25.85 15.59 -20.29
N ALA A 432 26.78 16.18 -21.03
CA ALA A 432 28.07 16.52 -20.47
C ALA A 432 27.93 17.47 -19.27
N ALA A 433 28.72 17.26 -18.22
CA ALA A 433 28.70 18.06 -17.00
C ALA A 433 30.09 18.28 -16.44
N GLY A 434 30.54 19.52 -16.31
CA GLY A 434 31.86 19.86 -15.84
C GLY A 434 32.97 19.25 -16.73
N SER A 435 33.80 18.38 -16.17
CA SER A 435 34.83 17.62 -16.90
C SER A 435 34.36 16.27 -17.45
N GLU A 436 33.12 15.86 -17.15
CA GLU A 436 32.56 14.60 -17.65
C GLU A 436 32.05 14.79 -19.08
N ALA A 437 32.48 13.91 -19.98
CA ALA A 437 31.95 13.84 -21.34
C ALA A 437 30.49 13.39 -21.34
N ALA A 438 29.75 13.67 -22.41
CA ALA A 438 28.42 13.12 -22.63
C ALA A 438 28.48 11.57 -22.65
N GLY A 439 27.41 10.94 -22.19
CA GLY A 439 27.26 9.49 -22.22
C GLY A 439 27.05 8.94 -23.64
N GLU A 440 26.99 7.62 -23.75
CA GLU A 440 26.59 6.95 -24.99
C GLU A 440 25.10 7.20 -25.26
N ALA A 441 24.73 7.32 -26.52
CA ALA A 441 23.34 7.56 -26.93
C ALA A 441 22.55 6.26 -26.99
N THR A 442 21.38 6.25 -26.37
CA THR A 442 20.37 5.19 -26.44
C THR A 442 19.24 5.62 -27.38
N GLU A 443 18.68 4.66 -28.09
CA GLU A 443 17.53 4.89 -28.98
C GLU A 443 16.22 4.83 -28.21
N ILE A 444 15.34 5.81 -28.45
CA ILE A 444 13.97 5.83 -27.95
C ILE A 444 13.03 5.89 -29.16
N THR A 445 12.12 4.93 -29.23
CA THR A 445 11.09 4.93 -30.26
C THR A 445 9.88 5.73 -29.79
N ILE A 446 9.56 6.79 -30.51
CA ILE A 446 8.32 7.55 -30.35
C ILE A 446 7.26 6.89 -31.24
N PRO A 447 6.22 6.26 -30.69
CA PRO A 447 5.18 5.61 -31.48
C PRO A 447 4.41 6.59 -32.35
N ALA A 448 3.81 6.08 -33.40
CA ALA A 448 2.87 6.85 -34.24
C ALA A 448 1.60 7.19 -33.47
N ARG A 449 0.93 8.28 -33.87
CA ARG A 449 -0.45 8.52 -33.45
C ARG A 449 -1.39 7.44 -34.03
N PRO A 450 -2.48 7.08 -33.36
CA PRO A 450 -3.55 6.30 -33.97
C PRO A 450 -4.09 6.98 -35.24
N ALA A 451 -4.65 6.20 -36.13
CA ALA A 451 -5.26 6.73 -37.36
C ALA A 451 -6.35 7.76 -37.03
N LYS A 452 -6.39 8.83 -37.84
CA LYS A 452 -7.41 9.87 -37.77
C LYS A 452 -8.79 9.22 -37.98
N PRO A 453 -9.79 9.45 -37.12
CA PRO A 453 -11.12 8.90 -37.32
C PRO A 453 -11.85 9.60 -38.48
N ALA A 454 -12.92 8.95 -38.98
CA ALA A 454 -13.77 9.52 -39.99
C ALA A 454 -14.47 10.79 -39.49
N GLN A 455 -14.78 11.71 -40.40
CA GLN A 455 -15.50 12.95 -40.09
C GLN A 455 -16.91 12.65 -39.52
N ILE A 456 -17.41 13.54 -38.69
CA ILE A 456 -18.78 13.49 -38.17
C ILE A 456 -19.78 13.60 -39.32
N THR A 457 -20.67 12.60 -39.42
CA THR A 457 -21.68 12.53 -40.48
C THR A 457 -23.09 12.83 -39.99
N LYS A 458 -23.34 12.69 -38.70
CA LYS A 458 -24.68 12.88 -38.13
C LYS A 458 -24.63 13.51 -36.76
N VAL A 459 -25.48 14.54 -36.57
CA VAL A 459 -25.66 15.21 -35.29
C VAL A 459 -27.13 15.45 -35.01
N THR A 460 -27.53 15.38 -33.74
CA THR A 460 -28.82 15.88 -33.25
C THR A 460 -28.59 17.16 -32.48
N LYS A 461 -29.40 18.19 -32.74
CA LYS A 461 -29.23 19.50 -32.12
C LYS A 461 -30.56 20.05 -31.58
N THR A 462 -30.45 20.83 -30.53
CA THR A 462 -31.51 21.69 -29.99
C THR A 462 -30.98 23.12 -29.87
N ASN A 463 -31.80 24.07 -29.40
CA ASN A 463 -31.36 25.44 -29.18
C ASN A 463 -30.13 25.56 -28.25
N TYR A 464 -29.92 24.57 -27.34
CA TYR A 464 -28.90 24.63 -26.31
C TYR A 464 -27.95 23.43 -26.30
N THR A 465 -28.12 22.47 -27.23
CA THR A 465 -27.28 21.26 -27.25
C THR A 465 -26.94 20.81 -28.65
N ILE A 466 -25.77 20.19 -28.79
CA ILE A 466 -25.35 19.43 -29.97
C ILE A 466 -24.91 18.04 -29.48
N ARG A 467 -25.47 16.99 -30.06
CA ARG A 467 -25.08 15.60 -29.81
C ARG A 467 -24.53 15.00 -31.09
N ILE A 468 -23.37 14.37 -31.01
CA ILE A 468 -22.78 13.62 -32.10
C ILE A 468 -23.38 12.21 -32.11
N ASP A 469 -23.99 11.82 -33.22
CA ASP A 469 -24.67 10.54 -33.38
C ASP A 469 -23.80 9.53 -34.15
N GLU A 470 -23.04 9.98 -35.16
CA GLU A 470 -22.18 9.15 -36.00
C GLU A 470 -20.94 9.91 -36.48
N PRO A 471 -19.73 9.31 -36.46
CA PRO A 471 -19.41 8.02 -35.85
C PRO A 471 -19.26 8.15 -34.33
N THR A 472 -19.50 7.04 -33.62
CA THR A 472 -19.31 6.97 -32.16
C THR A 472 -18.50 5.71 -31.80
N ASN A 473 -17.57 5.87 -30.85
CA ASN A 473 -16.78 4.80 -30.29
C ASN A 473 -16.43 5.18 -28.86
N ASP A 474 -16.28 4.21 -27.96
CA ASP A 474 -15.89 4.44 -26.56
C ASP A 474 -14.45 4.98 -26.44
N ASP A 475 -13.62 4.78 -27.47
CA ASP A 475 -12.26 5.32 -27.54
C ASP A 475 -12.19 6.74 -28.08
N TYR A 476 -13.33 7.38 -28.42
CA TYR A 476 -13.33 8.75 -28.90
C TYR A 476 -13.50 9.77 -27.77
N GLU A 477 -12.91 10.93 -27.98
CA GLU A 477 -13.26 12.16 -27.32
C GLU A 477 -13.74 13.18 -28.36
N TYR A 478 -14.62 14.06 -27.94
CA TYR A 478 -15.36 14.98 -28.78
C TYR A 478 -14.96 16.41 -28.47
N GLY A 479 -14.68 17.19 -29.51
CA GLY A 479 -14.23 18.58 -29.40
C GLY A 479 -15.26 19.57 -29.94
N ILE A 480 -15.36 20.74 -29.35
CA ILE A 480 -16.18 21.85 -29.79
C ILE A 480 -15.41 23.17 -29.72
N ALA A 481 -15.61 24.02 -30.71
CA ALA A 481 -15.12 25.41 -30.72
C ALA A 481 -16.19 26.36 -31.25
N GLU A 482 -16.09 27.65 -30.90
CA GLU A 482 -17.02 28.72 -31.33
C GLU A 482 -16.64 29.34 -32.67
N SER A 483 -15.45 29.08 -33.19
CA SER A 483 -14.97 29.53 -34.50
C SER A 483 -14.15 28.42 -35.18
N ALA A 484 -13.98 28.51 -36.51
CA ALA A 484 -13.27 27.53 -37.30
C ALA A 484 -11.82 27.31 -36.84
N ASP A 485 -11.15 28.37 -36.41
CA ASP A 485 -9.77 28.34 -35.90
C ASP A 485 -9.72 28.45 -34.38
N GLY A 486 -10.87 28.27 -33.71
CA GLY A 486 -11.00 28.35 -32.24
C GLY A 486 -10.34 27.21 -31.53
N LYS A 487 -9.92 27.46 -30.29
CA LYS A 487 -9.38 26.39 -29.41
C LYS A 487 -10.49 25.41 -29.08
N LEU A 488 -10.28 24.15 -29.46
CA LEU A 488 -11.19 23.02 -29.16
C LEU A 488 -11.22 22.76 -27.65
N GLN A 489 -12.41 22.61 -27.10
CA GLN A 489 -12.67 22.09 -25.77
C GLN A 489 -13.06 20.61 -25.93
N TRP A 490 -12.36 19.72 -25.21
CA TRP A 490 -12.51 18.27 -25.34
C TRP A 490 -13.26 17.67 -24.17
N GLN A 491 -14.12 16.68 -24.45
CA GLN A 491 -14.85 15.91 -23.46
C GLN A 491 -15.08 14.47 -23.97
N THR A 492 -15.36 13.54 -23.05
CA THR A 492 -15.68 12.14 -23.40
C THR A 492 -17.15 11.95 -23.77
N GLU A 493 -18.04 12.77 -23.26
CA GLU A 493 -19.45 12.76 -23.60
C GLU A 493 -19.69 13.31 -25.00
N LYS A 494 -20.50 12.58 -25.77
CA LYS A 494 -20.86 12.94 -27.14
C LYS A 494 -21.91 14.07 -27.25
N LYS A 495 -22.35 14.64 -26.13
CA LYS A 495 -23.35 15.69 -26.06
C LYS A 495 -22.78 16.94 -25.42
N PHE A 496 -22.74 18.02 -26.17
CA PHE A 496 -22.44 19.36 -25.68
C PHE A 496 -23.72 20.07 -25.21
N THR A 497 -23.65 20.74 -24.08
CA THR A 497 -24.78 21.42 -23.43
C THR A 497 -24.45 22.86 -23.15
N SER A 498 -25.45 23.67 -22.76
CA SER A 498 -25.31 25.10 -22.43
C SER A 498 -24.78 25.94 -23.59
N LEU A 499 -25.14 25.57 -24.82
CA LEU A 499 -24.80 26.31 -26.03
C LEU A 499 -25.76 27.47 -26.22
N ASN A 500 -25.34 28.47 -27.02
CA ASN A 500 -26.20 29.59 -27.35
C ASN A 500 -27.09 29.29 -28.58
N PRO A 501 -28.37 29.66 -28.55
CA PRO A 501 -29.24 29.56 -29.70
C PRO A 501 -28.77 30.41 -30.89
N GLY A 502 -28.99 29.91 -32.11
CA GLY A 502 -28.64 30.61 -33.33
C GLY A 502 -27.14 30.73 -33.63
N GLN A 503 -26.30 30.17 -32.79
CA GLN A 503 -24.84 30.23 -32.92
C GLN A 503 -24.29 29.02 -33.69
N THR A 504 -23.26 29.29 -34.52
CA THR A 504 -22.52 28.22 -35.20
C THR A 504 -21.35 27.75 -34.34
N TYR A 505 -21.26 26.45 -34.17
CA TYR A 505 -20.17 25.74 -33.50
C TYR A 505 -19.46 24.83 -34.48
N TYR A 506 -18.20 24.55 -34.18
CA TYR A 506 -17.34 23.65 -34.95
C TYR A 506 -17.07 22.42 -34.08
N VAL A 507 -17.63 21.28 -34.48
CA VAL A 507 -17.50 20.05 -33.73
C VAL A 507 -16.60 19.03 -34.44
N THR A 508 -15.82 18.32 -33.70
CA THR A 508 -14.91 17.30 -34.21
C THR A 508 -14.79 16.14 -33.22
N LEU A 509 -14.03 15.13 -33.59
CA LEU A 509 -13.68 14.01 -32.72
C LEU A 509 -12.27 13.50 -33.01
N ARG A 510 -11.68 12.82 -32.04
CA ARG A 510 -10.41 12.11 -32.20
C ARG A 510 -10.39 10.86 -31.32
N VAL A 511 -9.48 9.92 -31.60
CA VAL A 511 -9.16 8.86 -30.65
C VAL A 511 -8.49 9.49 -29.44
N LYS A 512 -8.99 9.23 -28.24
CA LYS A 512 -8.43 9.79 -26.99
C LYS A 512 -7.06 9.17 -26.69
N ALA A 513 -6.21 9.92 -26.03
CA ALA A 513 -4.96 9.41 -25.51
C ALA A 513 -5.21 8.39 -24.39
N THR A 514 -4.34 7.40 -24.30
CA THR A 514 -4.28 6.42 -23.19
C THR A 514 -2.93 6.51 -22.50
N ASP A 515 -2.66 5.62 -21.55
CA ASP A 515 -1.35 5.53 -20.90
C ASP A 515 -0.26 4.98 -21.84
N ASN A 516 -0.65 4.37 -22.96
CA ASN A 516 0.26 3.71 -23.91
C ASN A 516 0.10 4.21 -25.37
N SER A 517 -0.69 5.25 -25.62
CA SER A 517 -0.96 5.76 -26.96
C SER A 517 -1.29 7.25 -26.94
N PHE A 518 -0.71 7.97 -27.88
CA PHE A 518 -1.06 9.37 -28.12
C PHE A 518 -2.50 9.51 -28.61
N ALA A 519 -3.08 10.70 -28.47
CA ALA A 519 -4.32 11.03 -29.18
C ALA A 519 -4.09 11.02 -30.70
N SER A 520 -5.10 10.62 -31.48
CA SER A 520 -5.04 10.78 -32.94
C SER A 520 -5.09 12.26 -33.35
N LYS A 521 -4.77 12.55 -34.59
CA LYS A 521 -5.20 13.82 -35.20
C LYS A 521 -6.73 13.90 -35.21
N SER A 522 -7.26 15.11 -35.06
CA SER A 522 -8.70 15.35 -35.08
C SER A 522 -9.28 15.11 -36.48
N ALA A 523 -10.49 14.57 -36.55
CA ALA A 523 -11.28 14.59 -37.78
C ALA A 523 -11.51 16.04 -38.25
N ASP A 524 -11.86 16.23 -39.49
CA ASP A 524 -12.21 17.57 -39.99
C ASP A 524 -13.44 18.09 -39.26
N CYS A 525 -13.42 19.36 -38.89
CA CYS A 525 -14.54 19.98 -38.16
C CYS A 525 -15.81 20.02 -38.99
N LEU A 526 -16.94 19.68 -38.38
CA LEU A 526 -18.26 19.91 -38.93
C LEU A 526 -18.82 21.18 -38.31
N SER A 527 -19.25 22.14 -39.17
CA SER A 527 -19.96 23.33 -38.69
C SER A 527 -21.44 22.97 -38.39
N VAL A 528 -21.90 23.31 -37.20
CA VAL A 528 -23.27 23.05 -36.76
C VAL A 528 -23.86 24.30 -36.12
N THR A 529 -24.94 24.81 -36.69
CA THR A 529 -25.66 25.94 -36.11
C THR A 529 -26.82 25.45 -35.26
N THR A 530 -26.87 25.83 -34.00
CA THR A 530 -28.03 25.56 -33.12
C THR A 530 -29.27 26.31 -33.64
N PRO A 531 -30.47 25.73 -33.54
CA PRO A 531 -31.71 26.45 -33.85
C PRO A 531 -31.81 27.73 -33.03
N ASP A 532 -32.35 28.76 -33.64
CA ASP A 532 -32.64 30.04 -32.95
C ASP A 532 -33.90 29.91 -32.08
N ILE A 533 -34.01 30.73 -31.08
CA ILE A 533 -35.23 30.83 -30.27
C ILE A 533 -36.27 31.51 -31.13
N LEU A 534 -37.41 30.85 -31.32
CA LEU A 534 -38.56 31.48 -32.00
C LEU A 534 -39.01 32.70 -31.19
N GLN A 535 -38.73 33.90 -31.69
CA GLN A 535 -39.35 35.10 -31.15
C GLN A 535 -40.72 35.24 -31.77
N PHE A 536 -41.76 35.11 -30.98
CA PHE A 536 -43.10 35.52 -31.41
C PHE A 536 -43.17 37.03 -31.40
N GLN A 537 -43.12 37.65 -32.59
CA GLN A 537 -43.56 39.00 -32.77
C GLN A 537 -45.08 38.96 -32.94
N GLY A 538 -45.80 38.99 -31.83
CA GLY A 538 -47.23 39.24 -31.86
C GLY A 538 -47.53 40.71 -32.16
N PRO A 539 -48.64 41.07 -32.86
CA PRO A 539 -49.11 42.44 -32.88
C PRO A 539 -49.32 42.90 -31.43
N ALA A 540 -49.04 44.19 -31.16
CA ALA A 540 -49.21 44.79 -29.84
C ALA A 540 -50.66 44.64 -29.36
N GLY A 541 -50.89 43.63 -28.57
CA GLY A 541 -52.17 43.29 -27.95
C GLY A 541 -51.94 42.14 -26.95
N ASP A 542 -52.67 42.20 -25.83
CA ASP A 542 -52.55 41.28 -24.73
C ASP A 542 -52.66 39.80 -25.19
N VAL A 543 -51.59 39.06 -25.07
CA VAL A 543 -51.61 37.60 -25.25
C VAL A 543 -51.93 36.98 -23.90
N SER A 544 -53.19 36.56 -23.72
CA SER A 544 -53.60 35.75 -22.58
C SER A 544 -53.27 34.28 -22.86
N PHE A 545 -52.43 33.66 -22.05
CA PHE A 545 -52.21 32.22 -22.05
C PHE A 545 -53.27 31.57 -21.15
N GLU A 546 -54.17 30.77 -21.72
CA GLU A 546 -55.00 29.88 -20.91
C GLU A 546 -54.15 28.70 -20.40
N ALA A 547 -54.20 28.46 -19.08
CA ALA A 547 -53.36 27.50 -18.34
C ALA A 547 -53.70 26.02 -18.56
N ASN A 548 -54.35 25.60 -19.65
CA ASN A 548 -54.83 24.25 -19.88
C ASN A 548 -54.17 23.52 -21.06
N GLY A 549 -53.00 23.94 -21.50
CA GLY A 549 -52.23 23.23 -22.51
C GLY A 549 -51.27 22.23 -21.87
N THR A 550 -51.54 20.95 -22.06
CA THR A 550 -50.56 19.86 -21.81
C THR A 550 -49.38 20.05 -22.72
N TYR A 551 -48.22 20.38 -22.15
CA TYR A 551 -46.97 20.35 -22.89
C TYR A 551 -46.61 18.88 -23.19
N GLY A 552 -46.63 18.51 -24.48
CA GLY A 552 -46.03 17.27 -24.93
C GLY A 552 -44.50 17.36 -24.71
N GLN A 553 -43.94 16.31 -24.13
CA GLN A 553 -42.50 16.12 -23.90
C GLN A 553 -41.70 16.09 -25.20
#